data_c78b5f6a29e9c0bda62d7f8325d3c6a3
#
_entry.id   c78b5f6a29e9c0bda62d7f8325d3c6a3
#
_cell.length_a   1.000
_cell.length_b   1.000
_cell.length_c   1.000
_cell.angle_alpha   90.00
_cell.angle_beta   90.00
_cell.angle_gamma   90.00
#
_symmetry.space_group_name_H-M   'P 1'
#
loop_
_entity.id
_entity.type
_entity.pdbx_description
1 polymer ?
#
loop_
_entity_poly.entity_id
_entity_poly.type
_entity_poly.pdbx_seq_one_letter_code
_entity_poly.pdbx_strand_id
1 'polypeptide(L)'
;MNIANELAVRQHIKIVVTGGVTRGQSYELIGPLASLVLAELTLDWAILGVDALDPRTGATAHHEGEASINHLMATRAEQVMIVTDSSKLGQRAFARVCATDEIDVIVTDRDARPDLLAAFTERGIRVITA
;
A
#
# COMPACT_ATOMS: atom_id res chain seq x y z
N MET A 1 8.35 2.34 9.59
CA MET A 1 9.66 2.36 10.33
C MET A 1 10.16 0.97 10.71
N ASN A 2 9.31 0.04 11.12
CA ASN A 2 9.73 -1.34 11.47
C ASN A 2 10.43 -2.08 10.32
N ILE A 3 9.91 -2.00 9.10
CA ILE A 3 10.54 -2.58 7.89
C ILE A 3 11.90 -1.93 7.63
N ALA A 4 12.01 -0.61 7.74
CA ALA A 4 13.27 0.09 7.57
C ALA A 4 14.34 -0.37 8.58
N ASN A 5 13.93 -0.58 9.83
CA ASN A 5 14.83 -1.11 10.87
C ASN A 5 15.30 -2.53 10.56
N GLU A 6 14.41 -3.39 10.09
CA GLU A 6 14.76 -4.78 9.69
C GLU A 6 15.72 -4.80 8.50
N LEU A 7 15.53 -3.90 7.54
CA LEU A 7 16.38 -3.80 6.36
C LEU A 7 17.73 -3.10 6.64
N ALA A 8 17.80 -2.25 7.67
CA ALA A 8 18.99 -1.44 7.97
C ALA A 8 20.24 -2.28 8.28
N VAL A 9 20.06 -3.50 8.76
CA VAL A 9 21.17 -4.43 9.04
C VAL A 9 21.70 -5.12 7.77
N ARG A 10 21.05 -4.93 6.63
CA ARG A 10 21.41 -5.54 5.34
C ARG A 10 22.31 -4.62 4.54
N GLN A 11 23.63 -4.79 4.61
CA GLN A 11 24.61 -3.87 4.01
C GLN A 11 24.48 -3.66 2.49
N HIS A 12 23.84 -4.60 1.79
CA HIS A 12 23.62 -4.52 0.34
C HIS A 12 22.34 -3.79 -0.06
N ILE A 13 21.53 -3.36 0.92
CA ILE A 13 20.28 -2.64 0.68
C ILE A 13 20.48 -1.17 1.02
N LYS A 14 20.31 -0.29 0.02
CA LYS A 14 20.27 1.15 0.25
C LYS A 14 18.87 1.55 0.74
N ILE A 15 18.81 2.20 1.89
CA ILE A 15 17.56 2.67 2.46
C ILE A 15 17.52 4.20 2.39
N VAL A 16 16.40 4.72 1.93
CA VAL A 16 16.06 6.14 1.99
C VAL A 16 14.81 6.30 2.83
N VAL A 17 14.88 7.08 3.89
CA VAL A 17 13.75 7.40 4.76
C VAL A 17 13.29 8.81 4.45
N THR A 18 12.01 8.97 4.10
CA THR A 18 11.46 10.25 3.64
C THR A 18 11.44 11.36 4.69
N GLY A 19 11.48 10.99 5.99
CA GLY A 19 11.17 11.93 7.05
C GLY A 19 9.66 12.18 7.14
N GLY A 20 9.28 13.13 7.98
CA GLY A 20 7.87 13.45 8.24
C GLY A 20 7.47 13.16 9.67
N VAL A 21 6.18 13.16 9.93
CA VAL A 21 5.61 12.86 11.25
C VAL A 21 5.37 11.36 11.36
N THR A 22 5.92 10.75 12.41
CA THR A 22 5.71 9.32 12.68
C THR A 22 4.34 9.10 13.28
N ARG A 23 3.55 8.23 12.65
CA ARG A 23 2.28 7.77 13.19
C ARG A 23 2.49 6.48 13.98
N GLY A 24 2.33 6.55 15.29
CA GLY A 24 2.66 5.43 16.20
C GLY A 24 1.86 4.15 15.99
N GLN A 25 0.63 4.24 15.46
CA GLN A 25 -0.23 3.07 15.22
C GLN A 25 0.17 2.25 13.98
N SER A 26 0.68 2.91 12.93
CA SER A 26 1.03 2.28 11.66
C SER A 26 2.53 2.23 11.40
N TYR A 27 3.33 2.95 12.18
CA TYR A 27 4.76 3.16 11.95
C TYR A 27 5.07 3.86 10.62
N GLU A 28 4.09 4.50 10.02
CA GLU A 28 4.25 5.28 8.79
C GLU A 28 4.78 6.70 9.08
N LEU A 29 5.44 7.24 8.07
CA LEU A 29 5.86 8.64 8.04
C LEU A 29 4.89 9.39 7.13
N ILE A 30 4.22 10.40 7.69
CA ILE A 30 3.17 11.15 7.00
C ILE A 30 3.49 12.65 6.99
N GLY A 31 2.69 13.39 6.23
CA GLY A 31 2.72 14.84 6.20
C GLY A 31 3.58 15.44 5.09
N PRO A 32 3.65 16.79 5.03
CA PRO A 32 4.25 17.50 3.90
C PRO A 32 5.72 17.19 3.66
N LEU A 33 6.50 16.95 4.71
CA LEU A 33 7.93 16.62 4.58
C LEU A 33 8.15 15.30 3.85
N ALA A 34 7.34 14.27 4.16
CA ALA A 34 7.39 13.00 3.45
C ALA A 34 6.96 13.17 1.99
N SER A 35 5.93 13.95 1.74
CA SER A 35 5.42 14.22 0.38
C SER A 35 6.47 14.92 -0.49
N LEU A 36 7.23 15.87 0.04
CA LEU A 36 8.28 16.56 -0.70
C LEU A 36 9.35 15.61 -1.22
N VAL A 37 9.79 14.68 -0.38
CA VAL A 37 10.80 13.69 -0.79
C VAL A 37 10.24 12.74 -1.83
N LEU A 38 9.04 12.20 -1.61
CA LEU A 38 8.41 11.26 -2.55
C LEU A 38 8.13 11.89 -3.91
N ALA A 39 7.79 13.16 -3.96
CA ALA A 39 7.54 13.86 -5.22
C ALA A 39 8.76 13.91 -6.15
N GLU A 40 9.97 13.83 -5.60
CA GLU A 40 11.23 13.83 -6.36
C GLU A 40 11.70 12.44 -6.80
N LEU A 41 10.98 11.38 -6.39
CA LEU A 41 11.40 10.00 -6.65
C LEU A 41 10.55 9.36 -7.76
N THR A 42 11.18 8.46 -8.50
CA THR A 42 10.51 7.51 -9.39
C THR A 42 10.75 6.10 -8.84
N LEU A 43 9.69 5.32 -8.71
CA LEU A 43 9.72 4.01 -8.07
C LEU A 43 9.36 2.93 -9.09
N ASP A 44 10.05 1.79 -9.05
CA ASP A 44 9.63 0.61 -9.82
C ASP A 44 8.38 -0.01 -9.19
N TRP A 45 8.35 -0.08 -7.86
CA TRP A 45 7.24 -0.64 -7.08
C TRP A 45 6.84 0.24 -5.92
N ALA A 46 5.53 0.41 -5.72
CA ALA A 46 4.96 0.81 -4.44
C ALA A 46 4.35 -0.42 -3.77
N ILE A 47 4.83 -0.77 -2.59
CA ILE A 47 4.29 -1.87 -1.77
C ILE A 47 3.55 -1.24 -0.60
N LEU A 48 2.23 -1.35 -0.61
CA LEU A 48 1.34 -0.61 0.28
C LEU A 48 0.55 -1.54 1.18
N GLY A 49 0.56 -1.26 2.48
CA GLY A 49 -0.43 -1.77 3.42
C GLY A 49 -1.68 -0.87 3.41
N VAL A 50 -2.86 -1.44 3.60
CA VAL A 50 -4.12 -0.69 3.58
C VAL A 50 -5.05 -1.18 4.69
N ASP A 51 -6.04 -0.35 5.05
CA ASP A 51 -7.04 -0.73 6.04
C ASP A 51 -8.23 -1.48 5.44
N ALA A 52 -8.47 -1.26 4.16
CA ALA A 52 -9.56 -1.93 3.45
C ALA A 52 -9.26 -2.01 1.95
N LEU A 53 -9.74 -3.07 1.31
CA LEU A 53 -9.58 -3.30 -0.12
C LEU A 53 -10.85 -3.93 -0.70
N ASP A 54 -11.46 -3.24 -1.63
CA ASP A 54 -12.72 -3.67 -2.28
C ASP A 54 -12.59 -3.65 -3.80
N PRO A 55 -13.15 -4.65 -4.52
CA PRO A 55 -13.06 -4.71 -5.97
C PRO A 55 -13.64 -3.51 -6.72
N ARG A 56 -14.60 -2.79 -6.11
CA ARG A 56 -15.25 -1.63 -6.73
C ARG A 56 -14.56 -0.32 -6.38
N THR A 57 -14.21 -0.15 -5.10
CA THR A 57 -13.73 1.15 -4.59
C THR A 57 -12.21 1.24 -4.51
N GLY A 58 -11.52 0.11 -4.63
CA GLY A 58 -10.06 0.06 -4.52
C GLY A 58 -9.56 0.01 -3.08
N ALA A 59 -8.38 0.53 -2.87
CA ALA A 59 -7.71 0.56 -1.58
C ALA A 59 -8.04 1.84 -0.82
N THR A 60 -8.34 1.69 0.48
CA THR A 60 -8.70 2.80 1.37
C THR A 60 -8.02 2.67 2.72
N ALA A 61 -7.88 3.79 3.43
CA ALA A 61 -7.30 3.87 4.77
C ALA A 61 -8.21 4.67 5.70
N HIS A 62 -8.14 4.40 7.00
CA HIS A 62 -8.91 5.14 8.00
C HIS A 62 -8.38 6.55 8.20
N HIS A 63 -7.06 6.74 8.06
CA HIS A 63 -6.41 8.02 8.30
C HIS A 63 -6.04 8.70 6.96
N GLU A 64 -6.50 9.93 6.78
CA GLU A 64 -6.31 10.69 5.54
C GLU A 64 -4.84 10.99 5.24
N GLY A 65 -4.01 11.18 6.26
CA GLY A 65 -2.57 11.38 6.09
C GLY A 65 -1.85 10.15 5.55
N GLU A 66 -2.23 8.95 6.00
CA GLU A 66 -1.73 7.69 5.45
C GLU A 66 -2.21 7.48 4.02
N ALA A 67 -3.49 7.72 3.77
CA ALA A 67 -4.06 7.62 2.43
C ALA A 67 -3.35 8.55 1.45
N SER A 68 -3.06 9.78 1.86
CA SER A 68 -2.37 10.78 1.03
C SER A 68 -0.95 10.35 0.65
N ILE A 69 -0.16 9.85 1.61
CA ILE A 69 1.20 9.37 1.35
C ILE A 69 1.19 8.12 0.48
N ASN A 70 0.32 7.16 0.77
CA ASN A 70 0.20 5.93 0.00
C ASN A 70 -0.29 6.21 -1.42
N HIS A 71 -1.22 7.16 -1.59
CA HIS A 71 -1.63 7.62 -2.91
C HIS A 71 -0.45 8.20 -3.71
N LEU A 72 0.34 9.06 -3.08
CA LEU A 72 1.52 9.64 -3.73
C LEU A 72 2.54 8.55 -4.13
N MET A 73 2.82 7.58 -3.25
CA MET A 73 3.67 6.44 -3.59
C MET A 73 3.15 5.67 -4.81
N ALA A 74 1.84 5.39 -4.84
CA ALA A 74 1.21 4.72 -5.97
C ALA A 74 1.37 5.49 -7.28
N THR A 75 1.19 6.82 -7.25
CA THR A 75 1.33 7.67 -8.45
C THR A 75 2.78 7.79 -8.93
N ARG A 76 3.76 7.60 -8.04
CA ARG A 76 5.20 7.68 -8.37
C ARG A 76 5.80 6.34 -8.78
N ALA A 77 5.05 5.25 -8.71
CA ALA A 77 5.50 3.90 -9.02
C ALA A 77 5.00 3.43 -10.39
N GLU A 78 5.82 2.62 -11.06
CA GLU A 78 5.40 1.93 -12.28
C GLU A 78 4.40 0.82 -11.98
N GLN A 79 4.55 0.15 -10.83
CA GLN A 79 3.67 -0.94 -10.40
C GLN A 79 3.28 -0.77 -8.93
N VAL A 80 2.04 -1.14 -8.63
CA VAL A 80 1.46 -1.04 -7.29
C VAL A 80 1.09 -2.43 -6.78
N MET A 81 1.63 -2.78 -5.62
CA MET A 81 1.32 -4.01 -4.89
C MET A 81 0.63 -3.66 -3.58
N ILE A 82 -0.54 -4.23 -3.35
CA ILE A 82 -1.22 -4.16 -2.06
C ILE A 82 -0.93 -5.43 -1.27
N VAL A 83 -0.48 -5.28 -0.04
CA VAL A 83 -0.25 -6.38 0.89
C VAL A 83 -1.22 -6.23 2.06
N THR A 84 -2.14 -7.15 2.21
CA THR A 84 -3.19 -7.07 3.22
C THR A 84 -3.69 -8.45 3.63
N ASP A 85 -4.16 -8.58 4.86
CA ASP A 85 -4.83 -9.80 5.30
C ASP A 85 -6.28 -9.88 4.79
N SER A 86 -6.83 -11.10 4.79
CA SER A 86 -8.16 -11.38 4.23
C SER A 86 -9.30 -10.66 4.94
N SER A 87 -9.12 -10.26 6.20
CA SER A 87 -10.15 -9.55 6.97
C SER A 87 -10.48 -8.16 6.40
N LYS A 88 -9.56 -7.60 5.62
CA LYS A 88 -9.71 -6.27 5.01
C LYS A 88 -10.30 -6.30 3.61
N LEU A 89 -10.46 -7.48 3.02
CA LEU A 89 -11.05 -7.65 1.70
C LEU A 89 -12.57 -7.46 1.75
N GLY A 90 -13.11 -6.75 0.77
CA GLY A 90 -14.54 -6.42 0.69
C GLY A 90 -14.97 -5.32 1.66
N GLN A 91 -14.04 -4.66 2.32
CA GLN A 91 -14.28 -3.54 3.24
C GLN A 91 -13.94 -2.21 2.58
N ARG A 92 -14.45 -1.13 3.20
CA ARG A 92 -14.13 0.26 2.82
C ARG A 92 -13.78 1.07 4.05
N ALA A 93 -12.78 1.93 3.91
CA ALA A 93 -12.37 2.89 4.92
C ALA A 93 -12.62 4.32 4.42
N PHE A 94 -12.35 5.31 5.24
CA PHE A 94 -12.73 6.71 5.03
C PHE A 94 -12.03 7.36 3.83
N ALA A 95 -10.73 7.18 3.69
CA ALA A 95 -9.91 7.91 2.72
C ALA A 95 -9.36 7.00 1.62
N ARG A 96 -9.44 7.46 0.37
CA ARG A 96 -8.98 6.71 -0.80
C ARG A 96 -7.46 6.73 -0.91
N VAL A 97 -6.87 5.56 -1.09
CA VAL A 97 -5.46 5.38 -1.45
C VAL A 97 -5.32 5.35 -2.97
N CYS A 98 -5.94 4.37 -3.62
CA CYS A 98 -5.93 4.23 -5.08
C CYS A 98 -7.17 3.49 -5.57
N ALA A 99 -7.51 3.68 -6.85
CA ALA A 99 -8.57 2.95 -7.51
C ALA A 99 -8.14 1.50 -7.79
N THR A 100 -9.10 0.61 -8.00
CA THR A 100 -8.84 -0.81 -8.28
C THR A 100 -8.00 -1.01 -9.54
N ASP A 101 -8.23 -0.22 -10.58
CA ASP A 101 -7.51 -0.29 -11.85
C ASP A 101 -6.05 0.24 -11.78
N GLU A 102 -5.68 0.89 -10.69
CA GLU A 102 -4.30 1.30 -10.42
C GLU A 102 -3.47 0.21 -9.72
N ILE A 103 -4.09 -0.90 -9.32
CA ILE A 103 -3.45 -1.99 -8.60
C ILE A 103 -3.00 -3.09 -9.58
N ASP A 104 -1.73 -3.46 -9.51
CA ASP A 104 -1.16 -4.52 -10.35
C ASP A 104 -1.14 -5.88 -9.66
N VAL A 105 -0.82 -5.89 -8.37
CA VAL A 105 -0.68 -7.12 -7.58
C VAL A 105 -1.34 -6.97 -6.22
N ILE A 106 -2.00 -8.03 -5.77
CA ILE A 106 -2.51 -8.18 -4.41
C ILE A 106 -1.85 -9.41 -3.78
N VAL A 107 -1.29 -9.24 -2.60
CA VAL A 107 -0.80 -10.33 -1.75
C VAL A 107 -1.67 -10.41 -0.51
N THR A 108 -2.25 -11.56 -0.26
CA THR A 108 -3.11 -11.81 0.90
C THR A 108 -2.93 -13.23 1.44
N ASP A 109 -3.56 -13.53 2.57
CA ASP A 109 -3.52 -14.87 3.16
C ASP A 109 -4.52 -15.84 2.51
N ARG A 110 -4.41 -17.13 2.86
CA ARG A 110 -5.21 -18.21 2.28
C ARG A 110 -6.66 -18.25 2.74
N ASP A 111 -7.01 -17.49 3.79
CA ASP A 111 -8.38 -17.40 4.30
C ASP A 111 -9.25 -16.43 3.48
N ALA A 112 -8.68 -15.79 2.49
CA ALA A 112 -9.39 -14.88 1.59
C ALA A 112 -10.53 -15.60 0.84
N ARG A 113 -11.70 -14.95 0.79
CA ARG A 113 -12.86 -15.49 0.09
C ARG A 113 -12.59 -15.64 -1.41
N PRO A 114 -12.82 -16.83 -2.00
CA PRO A 114 -12.56 -17.07 -3.42
C PRO A 114 -13.34 -16.14 -4.37
N ASP A 115 -14.55 -15.73 -4.02
CA ASP A 115 -15.37 -14.82 -4.82
C ASP A 115 -14.76 -13.41 -4.90
N LEU A 116 -14.19 -12.92 -3.82
CA LEU A 116 -13.47 -11.64 -3.80
C LEU A 116 -12.17 -11.71 -4.62
N LEU A 117 -11.41 -12.79 -4.47
CA LEU A 117 -10.19 -13.00 -5.26
C LEU A 117 -10.49 -13.07 -6.75
N ALA A 118 -11.55 -13.77 -7.14
CA ALA A 118 -12.02 -13.85 -8.53
C ALA A 118 -12.39 -12.46 -9.08
N ALA A 119 -13.07 -11.62 -8.29
CA ALA A 119 -13.45 -10.28 -8.69
C ALA A 119 -12.24 -9.38 -8.98
N PHE A 120 -11.14 -9.52 -8.22
CA PHE A 120 -9.88 -8.82 -8.51
C PHE A 120 -9.21 -9.38 -9.78
N THR A 121 -9.14 -10.69 -9.90
CA THR A 121 -8.53 -11.36 -11.08
C THR A 121 -9.25 -10.99 -12.37
N GLU A 122 -10.56 -10.91 -12.36
CA GLU A 122 -11.38 -10.48 -13.52
C GLU A 122 -11.05 -9.04 -13.96
N ARG A 123 -10.53 -8.21 -13.08
CA ARG A 123 -10.07 -6.86 -13.39
C ARG A 123 -8.61 -6.80 -13.86
N GLY A 124 -7.98 -7.94 -14.08
CA GLY A 124 -6.59 -8.03 -14.54
C GLY A 124 -5.54 -7.92 -13.44
N ILE A 125 -5.94 -7.97 -12.17
CA ILE A 125 -5.01 -7.90 -11.04
C ILE A 125 -4.46 -9.29 -10.76
N ARG A 126 -3.14 -9.39 -10.61
CA ARG A 126 -2.49 -10.63 -10.18
C ARG A 126 -2.68 -10.81 -8.67
N VAL A 127 -3.30 -11.92 -8.27
CA VAL A 127 -3.51 -12.26 -6.86
C VAL A 127 -2.54 -13.36 -6.43
N ILE A 128 -1.85 -13.13 -5.33
CA ILE A 128 -0.92 -14.08 -4.70
C ILE A 128 -1.45 -14.37 -3.30
N THR A 129 -1.66 -15.64 -2.99
CA THR A 129 -2.01 -16.10 -1.64
C THR A 129 -0.81 -16.75 -0.96
N ALA A 130 -0.52 -16.33 0.27
CA ALA A 130 0.64 -16.80 1.02
C ALA A 130 0.24 -17.44 2.35
#